data_d765de59df604fc04e3b9cf642aee257
#
_entry.id   d765de59df604fc04e3b9cf642aee257
#
_cell.length_a   1.000
_cell.length_b   1.000
_cell.length_c   1.000
_cell.angle_alpha   90.00
_cell.angle_beta   90.00
_cell.angle_gamma   90.00
#
_symmetry.space_group_name_H-M   'P 1'
#
loop_
_entity.id
_entity.type
_entity.pdbx_description
1 polymer ?
#
loop_
_entity_poly.entity_id
_entity_poly.type
_entity_poly.pdbx_seq_one_letter_code
_entity_poly.pdbx_strand_id
1 'polypeptide(L)'
;KGLETLELRAMRQSENALIVGKFLEGRVPHIMHPGLASHPQHNLAMSQMKACGPIFAFEVDGGRKQAHALLNALQLIDISNNIGDARSLMCHPASSTHHGMGPEGREAMGVGEGMIRINVGLEDPADLIDDLDQALRAAGL
;
A
#
# COMPACT_ATOMS: atom_id res chain seq x y z
N LYS A 1 12.37 21.45 10.55
CA LYS A 1 13.05 20.72 9.45
C LYS A 1 12.06 19.92 8.62
N GLY A 2 11.29 18.98 9.19
CA GLY A 2 10.38 18.12 8.42
C GLY A 2 9.32 18.85 7.59
N LEU A 3 8.84 19.99 8.02
CA LEU A 3 7.85 20.80 7.30
C LEU A 3 8.43 21.55 6.10
N GLU A 4 9.71 21.90 6.15
CA GLU A 4 10.39 22.67 5.09
C GLU A 4 10.39 21.94 3.73
N THR A 5 10.39 20.62 3.73
CA THR A 5 10.41 19.78 2.52
C THR A 5 9.15 18.92 2.37
N LEU A 6 8.10 19.18 3.17
CA LEU A 6 6.93 18.31 3.21
C LEU A 6 6.23 18.23 1.84
N GLU A 7 6.01 19.36 1.18
CA GLU A 7 5.34 19.39 -0.13
C GLU A 7 6.13 18.60 -1.18
N LEU A 8 7.45 18.81 -1.23
CA LEU A 8 8.32 18.09 -2.18
C LEU A 8 8.25 16.58 -1.99
N ARG A 9 8.34 16.12 -0.73
CA ARG A 9 8.25 14.69 -0.41
C ARG A 9 6.86 14.14 -0.70
N ALA A 10 5.80 14.81 -0.23
CA ALA A 10 4.43 14.35 -0.40
C ALA A 10 4.03 14.21 -1.87
N MET A 11 4.44 15.15 -2.72
CA MET A 11 4.18 15.09 -4.15
C MET A 11 4.94 13.94 -4.81
N ARG A 12 6.24 13.80 -4.53
CA ARG A 12 7.05 12.71 -5.09
C ARG A 12 6.55 11.33 -4.62
N GLN A 13 6.23 11.18 -3.35
CA GLN A 13 5.66 9.95 -2.80
C GLN A 13 4.31 9.61 -3.44
N SER A 14 3.46 10.63 -3.69
CA SER A 14 2.17 10.42 -4.37
C SER A 14 2.33 9.97 -5.82
N GLU A 15 3.32 10.52 -6.53
CA GLU A 15 3.67 10.08 -7.89
C GLU A 15 4.15 8.62 -7.88
N ASN A 16 5.06 8.28 -6.99
CA ASN A 16 5.56 6.91 -6.83
C ASN A 16 4.41 5.95 -6.47
N ALA A 17 3.52 6.35 -5.56
CA ALA A 17 2.37 5.53 -5.15
C ALA A 17 1.43 5.24 -6.32
N LEU A 18 1.19 6.22 -7.19
CA LEU A 18 0.38 6.00 -8.38
C LEU A 18 1.04 5.02 -9.37
N ILE A 19 2.36 5.10 -9.53
CA ILE A 19 3.13 4.17 -10.39
C ILE A 19 3.05 2.75 -9.84
N VAL A 20 3.30 2.59 -8.54
CA VAL A 20 3.19 1.29 -7.83
C VAL A 20 1.76 0.76 -7.87
N GLY A 21 0.77 1.64 -7.66
CA GLY A 21 -0.65 1.28 -7.75
C GLY A 21 -1.03 0.74 -9.13
N LYS A 22 -0.59 1.39 -10.20
CA LYS A 22 -0.80 0.92 -11.59
C LYS A 22 -0.12 -0.43 -11.87
N PHE A 23 1.04 -0.66 -11.29
CA PHE A 23 1.71 -1.96 -11.39
C PHE A 23 0.90 -3.08 -10.73
N LEU A 24 0.33 -2.82 -9.54
CA LEU A 24 -0.48 -3.79 -8.80
C LEU A 24 -1.86 -4.00 -9.41
N GLU A 25 -2.40 -3.00 -10.12
CA GLU A 25 -3.70 -3.08 -10.77
C GLU A 25 -3.74 -4.24 -11.79
N GLY A 26 -4.67 -5.17 -11.62
CA GLY A 26 -4.77 -6.39 -12.42
C GLY A 26 -3.86 -7.55 -12.00
N ARG A 27 -2.97 -7.33 -11.01
CA ARG A 27 -2.14 -8.38 -10.40
C ARG A 27 -2.68 -8.86 -9.05
N VAL A 28 -3.45 -8.01 -8.39
CA VAL A 28 -4.09 -8.33 -7.11
C VAL A 28 -5.61 -8.25 -7.27
N PRO A 29 -6.38 -9.02 -6.47
CA PRO A 29 -7.85 -9.06 -6.59
C PRO A 29 -8.51 -7.71 -6.33
N HIS A 30 -7.95 -6.93 -5.41
CA HIS A 30 -8.51 -5.64 -5.04
C HIS A 30 -7.42 -4.63 -4.67
N ILE A 31 -7.57 -3.39 -5.14
CA ILE A 31 -6.67 -2.27 -4.82
C ILE A 31 -7.48 -1.01 -4.51
N MET A 32 -7.12 -0.34 -3.41
CA MET A 32 -7.82 0.83 -2.89
C MET A 32 -6.92 2.07 -2.99
N HIS A 33 -6.62 2.48 -4.23
CA HIS A 33 -5.83 3.70 -4.51
C HIS A 33 -6.70 4.69 -5.29
N PRO A 34 -7.11 5.83 -4.68
CA PRO A 34 -8.06 6.75 -5.30
C PRO A 34 -7.52 7.45 -6.57
N GLY A 35 -6.22 7.42 -6.81
CA GLY A 35 -5.61 7.89 -8.06
C GLY A 35 -5.81 6.97 -9.26
N LEU A 36 -6.25 5.73 -9.06
CA LEU A 36 -6.58 4.81 -10.15
C LEU A 36 -7.98 5.07 -10.68
N ALA A 37 -8.16 5.05 -11.99
CA ALA A 37 -9.45 5.28 -12.62
C ALA A 37 -10.49 4.19 -12.28
N SER A 38 -10.04 3.01 -11.88
CA SER A 38 -10.87 1.91 -11.39
C SER A 38 -11.46 2.14 -10.00
N HIS A 39 -10.91 3.11 -9.23
CA HIS A 39 -11.41 3.39 -7.88
C HIS A 39 -12.79 4.10 -7.95
N PRO A 40 -13.82 3.63 -7.21
CA PRO A 40 -15.17 4.16 -7.32
C PRO A 40 -15.29 5.66 -6.99
N GLN A 41 -14.40 6.20 -6.17
CA GLN A 41 -14.36 7.62 -5.81
C GLN A 41 -13.24 8.40 -6.52
N HIS A 42 -12.69 7.89 -7.63
CA HIS A 42 -11.60 8.54 -8.36
C HIS A 42 -11.94 9.99 -8.72
N ASN A 43 -13.08 10.24 -9.36
CA ASN A 43 -13.48 11.58 -9.78
C ASN A 43 -13.62 12.55 -8.58
N LEU A 44 -14.16 12.06 -7.47
CA LEU A 44 -14.26 12.86 -6.25
C LEU A 44 -12.88 13.21 -5.70
N ALA A 45 -11.99 12.22 -5.62
CA ALA A 45 -10.62 12.43 -5.17
C ALA A 45 -9.89 13.46 -6.04
N MET A 46 -9.99 13.35 -7.37
CA MET A 46 -9.38 14.28 -8.32
C MET A 46 -9.97 15.71 -8.23
N SER A 47 -11.21 15.86 -7.83
CA SER A 47 -11.83 17.17 -7.63
C SER A 47 -11.39 17.87 -6.34
N GLN A 48 -10.95 17.13 -5.34
CA GLN A 48 -10.63 17.64 -3.99
C GLN A 48 -9.13 17.71 -3.70
N MET A 49 -8.30 16.89 -4.36
CA MET A 49 -6.89 16.71 -4.06
C MET A 49 -6.01 17.01 -5.27
N LYS A 50 -4.85 17.60 -5.04
CA LYS A 50 -3.80 17.76 -6.07
C LYS A 50 -3.16 16.43 -6.45
N ALA A 51 -3.05 15.52 -5.47
CA ALA A 51 -2.51 14.17 -5.62
C ALA A 51 -3.16 13.27 -4.56
N CYS A 52 -3.17 11.95 -4.77
CA CYS A 52 -3.92 11.00 -3.94
C CYS A 52 -3.16 10.48 -2.71
N GLY A 53 -1.96 11.02 -2.47
CA GLY A 53 -1.13 10.65 -1.33
C GLY A 53 -0.36 9.34 -1.52
N PRO A 54 0.54 9.04 -0.57
CA PRO A 54 1.45 7.90 -0.67
C PRO A 54 0.88 6.60 -0.10
N ILE A 55 -0.28 6.63 0.55
CA ILE A 55 -0.82 5.51 1.31
C ILE A 55 -2.00 4.92 0.56
N PHE A 56 -1.95 3.60 0.37
CA PHE A 56 -3.10 2.84 -0.11
C PHE A 56 -3.07 1.42 0.44
N ALA A 57 -4.13 0.67 0.18
CA ALA A 57 -4.22 -0.73 0.54
C ALA A 57 -4.56 -1.58 -0.67
N PHE A 58 -4.17 -2.84 -0.61
CA PHE A 58 -4.57 -3.86 -1.59
C PHE A 58 -4.80 -5.19 -0.88
N GLU A 59 -5.49 -6.09 -1.52
CA GLU A 59 -5.73 -7.43 -1.02
C GLU A 59 -5.00 -8.46 -1.87
N VAL A 60 -4.59 -9.55 -1.22
CA VAL A 60 -4.01 -10.72 -1.89
C VAL A 60 -4.87 -11.94 -1.63
N ASP A 61 -4.90 -12.86 -2.60
CA ASP A 61 -5.54 -14.15 -2.43
C ASP A 61 -4.81 -15.00 -1.39
N GLY A 62 -5.52 -15.95 -0.77
CA GLY A 62 -4.97 -16.85 0.24
C GLY A 62 -4.87 -16.25 1.66
N GLY A 63 -5.37 -15.02 1.84
CA GLY A 63 -5.54 -14.40 3.16
C GLY A 63 -4.22 -14.14 3.88
N ARG A 64 -4.24 -14.25 5.22
CA ARG A 64 -3.10 -13.94 6.10
C ARG A 64 -1.82 -14.68 5.72
N LYS A 65 -1.92 -15.92 5.31
CA LYS A 65 -0.75 -16.74 4.99
C LYS A 65 0.03 -16.14 3.83
N GLN A 66 -0.65 -15.80 2.75
CA GLN A 66 -0.03 -15.20 1.56
C GLN A 66 0.39 -13.75 1.81
N ALA A 67 -0.40 -12.98 2.56
CA ALA A 67 -0.02 -11.63 2.97
C ALA A 67 1.30 -11.62 3.77
N HIS A 68 1.46 -12.54 4.73
CA HIS A 68 2.72 -12.68 5.47
C HIS A 68 3.86 -13.21 4.60
N ALA A 69 3.59 -14.15 3.69
CA ALA A 69 4.60 -14.67 2.76
C ALA A 69 5.14 -13.53 1.87
N LEU A 70 4.26 -12.68 1.34
CA LEU A 70 4.65 -11.50 0.57
C LEU A 70 5.50 -10.54 1.42
N LEU A 71 5.02 -10.14 2.60
CA LEU A 71 5.76 -9.23 3.46
C LEU A 71 7.15 -9.76 3.83
N ASN A 72 7.27 -11.06 4.13
CA ASN A 72 8.53 -11.68 4.50
C ASN A 72 9.52 -11.83 3.33
N ALA A 73 9.03 -11.73 2.10
CA ALA A 73 9.85 -11.81 0.89
C ALA A 73 10.40 -10.45 0.43
N LEU A 74 9.91 -9.34 0.99
CA LEU A 74 10.37 -7.99 0.66
C LEU A 74 11.86 -7.82 0.98
N GLN A 75 12.60 -7.10 0.14
CA GLN A 75 14.03 -6.85 0.25
C GLN A 75 14.37 -5.36 0.42
N LEU A 76 13.55 -4.48 -0.16
CA LEU A 76 13.72 -3.03 -0.12
C LEU A 76 12.71 -2.37 0.81
N ILE A 77 11.44 -2.77 0.71
CA ILE A 77 10.35 -2.19 1.47
C ILE A 77 10.38 -2.75 2.90
N ASP A 78 10.46 -1.87 3.89
CA ASP A 78 10.49 -2.26 5.30
C ASP A 78 9.09 -2.66 5.84
N ILE A 79 9.05 -3.59 6.77
CA ILE A 79 7.82 -3.95 7.48
C ILE A 79 7.64 -2.99 8.67
N SER A 80 6.68 -2.09 8.58
CA SER A 80 6.33 -1.15 9.64
C SER A 80 4.91 -0.63 9.50
N ASN A 81 4.29 -0.27 10.61
CA ASN A 81 2.98 0.36 10.64
C ASN A 81 3.02 1.90 10.72
N ASN A 82 4.20 2.52 10.58
CA ASN A 82 4.34 3.96 10.53
C ASN A 82 3.73 4.57 9.26
N ILE A 83 3.55 5.88 9.30
CA ILE A 83 2.97 6.68 8.21
C ILE A 83 3.83 7.95 8.03
N GLY A 84 4.06 8.34 6.78
CA GLY A 84 4.76 9.59 6.45
C GLY A 84 6.28 9.51 6.49
N ASP A 85 6.84 8.31 6.53
CA ASP A 85 8.28 8.10 6.39
C ASP A 85 8.74 8.40 4.94
N ALA A 86 9.99 8.78 4.78
CA ALA A 86 10.64 8.91 3.47
C ALA A 86 10.91 7.55 2.80
N ARG A 87 10.91 6.46 3.58
CA ARG A 87 11.06 5.09 3.13
C ARG A 87 9.71 4.44 2.88
N SER A 88 9.68 3.51 1.96
CA SER A 88 8.51 2.67 1.72
C SER A 88 8.31 1.68 2.85
N LEU A 89 7.08 1.61 3.36
CA LEU A 89 6.71 0.78 4.50
C LEU A 89 5.46 -0.03 4.17
N MET A 90 5.43 -1.28 4.58
CA MET A 90 4.26 -2.14 4.45
C MET A 90 3.88 -2.79 5.77
N CYS A 91 2.59 -3.03 5.96
CA CYS A 91 2.11 -3.82 7.09
C CYS A 91 0.88 -4.65 6.72
N HIS A 92 0.62 -5.68 7.53
CA HIS A 92 -0.62 -6.44 7.51
C HIS A 92 -1.54 -5.92 8.63
N PRO A 93 -2.57 -5.11 8.31
CA PRO A 93 -3.38 -4.44 9.32
C PRO A 93 -4.06 -5.40 10.30
N ALA A 94 -4.56 -6.54 9.82
CA ALA A 94 -5.24 -7.52 10.66
C ALA A 94 -4.33 -8.16 11.74
N SER A 95 -3.01 -8.20 11.53
CA SER A 95 -2.03 -8.67 12.52
C SER A 95 -1.37 -7.56 13.33
N SER A 96 -1.54 -6.30 12.96
CA SER A 96 -0.86 -5.16 13.58
C SER A 96 -1.85 -4.10 14.07
N THR A 97 -2.13 -3.09 13.27
CA THR A 97 -2.91 -1.91 13.67
C THR A 97 -4.36 -2.21 14.05
N HIS A 98 -4.96 -3.26 13.48
CA HIS A 98 -6.36 -3.66 13.72
C HIS A 98 -6.49 -5.00 14.48
N HIS A 99 -5.38 -5.52 15.03
CA HIS A 99 -5.39 -6.80 15.75
C HIS A 99 -6.35 -6.80 16.95
N GLY A 100 -6.33 -5.74 17.74
CA GLY A 100 -7.13 -5.60 18.95
C GLY A 100 -8.65 -5.49 18.73
N MET A 101 -9.10 -5.27 17.48
CA MET A 101 -10.53 -5.15 17.18
C MET A 101 -11.26 -6.51 17.09
N GLY A 102 -10.53 -7.61 17.06
CA GLY A 102 -11.08 -8.93 16.81
C GLY A 102 -11.56 -9.14 15.36
N PRO A 103 -11.95 -10.36 14.98
CA PRO A 103 -12.40 -10.66 13.62
C PRO A 103 -13.63 -9.88 13.19
N GLU A 104 -14.66 -9.83 14.02
CA GLU A 104 -15.92 -9.12 13.74
C GLU A 104 -15.72 -7.62 13.56
N GLY A 105 -14.90 -6.99 14.40
CA GLY A 105 -14.57 -5.57 14.29
C GLY A 105 -13.79 -5.26 13.02
N ARG A 106 -12.89 -6.12 12.60
CA ARG A 106 -12.15 -5.98 11.34
C ARG A 106 -13.08 -6.13 10.13
N GLU A 107 -13.96 -7.11 10.15
CA GLU A 107 -14.95 -7.31 9.08
C GLU A 107 -15.85 -6.09 8.92
N ALA A 108 -16.36 -5.54 10.02
CA ALA A 108 -17.17 -4.31 10.01
C ALA A 108 -16.42 -3.09 9.44
N MET A 109 -15.08 -3.06 9.56
CA MET A 109 -14.21 -2.01 9.00
C MET A 109 -13.71 -2.32 7.58
N GLY A 110 -14.08 -3.47 7.01
CA GLY A 110 -13.59 -3.91 5.70
C GLY A 110 -12.10 -4.29 5.70
N VAL A 111 -11.54 -4.68 6.84
CA VAL A 111 -10.14 -5.11 6.96
C VAL A 111 -10.05 -6.63 6.87
N GLY A 112 -9.89 -7.12 5.65
CA GLY A 112 -9.76 -8.55 5.34
C GLY A 112 -8.43 -9.16 5.78
N GLU A 113 -8.40 -10.49 5.84
CA GLU A 113 -7.20 -11.25 6.21
C GLU A 113 -6.10 -11.23 5.13
N GLY A 114 -6.43 -10.86 3.89
CA GLY A 114 -5.47 -10.67 2.79
C GLY A 114 -5.03 -9.22 2.60
N MET A 115 -5.55 -8.28 3.40
CA MET A 115 -5.28 -6.86 3.23
C MET A 115 -3.84 -6.50 3.63
N ILE A 116 -3.17 -5.77 2.76
CA ILE A 116 -1.87 -5.17 2.98
C ILE A 116 -1.99 -3.65 2.79
N ARG A 117 -1.43 -2.87 3.69
CA ARG A 117 -1.30 -1.42 3.57
C ARG A 117 0.14 -1.06 3.23
N ILE A 118 0.32 -0.22 2.22
CA ILE A 118 1.61 0.36 1.84
C ILE A 118 1.61 1.87 2.06
N ASN A 119 2.71 2.39 2.57
CA ASN A 119 3.10 3.80 2.49
C ASN A 119 4.31 3.87 1.57
N VAL A 120 4.16 4.46 0.41
CA VAL A 120 5.22 4.55 -0.59
C VAL A 120 6.16 5.70 -0.26
N GLY A 121 7.46 5.45 -0.33
CA GLY A 121 8.53 6.38 -0.03
C GLY A 121 9.08 7.12 -1.25
N LEU A 122 10.32 7.56 -1.11
CA LEU A 122 11.04 8.37 -2.10
C LEU A 122 11.99 7.54 -2.98
N GLU A 123 12.04 6.22 -2.80
CA GLU A 123 12.87 5.31 -3.59
C GLU A 123 12.50 5.40 -5.09
N ASP A 124 13.38 4.89 -5.94
CA ASP A 124 13.06 4.76 -7.36
C ASP A 124 11.84 3.81 -7.52
N PRO A 125 10.78 4.24 -8.21
CA PRO A 125 9.60 3.40 -8.38
C PRO A 125 9.88 2.10 -9.15
N ALA A 126 10.91 2.02 -9.98
CA ALA A 126 11.31 0.78 -10.63
C ALA A 126 11.84 -0.23 -9.62
N ASP A 127 12.66 0.19 -8.66
CA ASP A 127 13.19 -0.67 -7.59
C ASP A 127 12.05 -1.18 -6.68
N LEU A 128 11.06 -0.31 -6.40
CA LEU A 128 9.87 -0.71 -5.63
C LEU A 128 9.03 -1.75 -6.37
N ILE A 129 8.87 -1.60 -7.69
CA ILE A 129 8.15 -2.56 -8.53
C ILE A 129 8.90 -3.89 -8.57
N ASP A 130 10.20 -3.88 -8.73
CA ASP A 130 11.03 -5.09 -8.76
C ASP A 130 10.94 -5.84 -7.42
N ASP A 131 10.97 -5.11 -6.29
CA ASP A 131 10.81 -5.71 -4.97
C ASP A 131 9.42 -6.33 -4.77
N LEU A 132 8.37 -5.64 -5.21
CA LEU A 132 7.00 -6.16 -5.14
C LEU A 132 6.78 -7.35 -6.07
N ASP A 133 7.30 -7.32 -7.30
CA ASP A 133 7.13 -8.40 -8.26
C ASP A 133 7.82 -9.70 -7.79
N GLN A 134 9.05 -9.60 -7.26
CA GLN A 134 9.73 -10.75 -6.69
C GLN A 134 9.02 -11.28 -5.43
N ALA A 135 8.49 -10.39 -4.58
CA ALA A 135 7.77 -10.77 -3.35
C ALA A 135 6.42 -11.45 -3.66
N LEU A 136 5.66 -10.95 -4.65
CA LEU A 136 4.43 -11.58 -5.14
C LEU A 136 4.71 -13.00 -5.64
N ARG A 137 5.71 -13.17 -6.51
CA ARG A 137 6.11 -14.49 -7.00
C ARG A 137 6.53 -15.45 -5.90
N ALA A 138 7.31 -14.96 -4.92
CA ALA A 138 7.76 -15.77 -3.79
C ALA A 138 6.59 -16.20 -2.89
N ALA A 139 5.53 -15.41 -2.81
CA ALA A 139 4.29 -15.73 -2.10
C ALA A 139 3.35 -16.65 -2.91
N GLY A 140 3.64 -16.93 -4.19
CA GLY A 140 2.78 -17.71 -5.07
C GLY A 140 1.53 -16.96 -5.55
N LEU A 141 1.67 -15.65 -5.73
CA LEU A 141 0.63 -14.71 -6.15
C LEU A 141 0.85 -14.23 -7.58
#